data_3a21009319f97c797513da15b511c81a
#
_entry.id   3a21009319f97c797513da15b511c81a
#
_cell.length_a   1.000
_cell.length_b   1.000
_cell.length_c   1.000
_cell.angle_alpha   90.00
_cell.angle_beta   90.00
_cell.angle_gamma   90.00
#
_symmetry.space_group_name_H-M   'P 1'
#
loop_
_entity.id
_entity.type
_entity.pdbx_description
1 polymer ?
#
loop_
_entity_poly.entity_id
_entity_poly.type
_entity_poly.pdbx_seq_one_letter_code
_entity_poly.pdbx_strand_id
1 'polypeptide(L)'
;IFIDTIMGIGPLILGYKNPSINNAIKKQLNKGTVFSLVNPLEIKLAQELNKLIPNLEMFRFSKTGADVTSAAIRTARSYTSKNKILSCGYHGWHDWNAIALNKNSGILKENKKYIKKFSYNDFDYFADNLSSDVAAVIMEPIIFDFPKNNFLKKIRKYCTQKNIVLIFDE
;
A
#
# COMPACT_ATOMS: atom_id res chain seq x y z
N ILE A 1 25.60 10.26 -18.83
CA ILE A 1 24.71 11.06 -17.97
C ILE A 1 23.30 10.90 -18.52
N PHE A 2 22.37 10.52 -17.67
CA PHE A 2 20.95 10.35 -18.03
C PHE A 2 20.11 11.34 -17.21
N ILE A 3 19.00 11.80 -17.77
CA ILE A 3 17.99 12.57 -17.06
C ILE A 3 16.94 11.58 -16.60
N ASP A 4 16.74 11.49 -15.26
CA ASP A 4 15.73 10.65 -14.67
C ASP A 4 14.38 11.40 -14.62
N THR A 5 13.48 11.04 -15.52
CA THR A 5 12.12 11.60 -15.59
C THR A 5 11.11 10.83 -14.74
N ILE A 6 11.54 9.74 -14.09
CA ILE A 6 10.69 8.87 -13.25
C ILE A 6 10.93 9.14 -11.77
N MET A 7 11.87 10.03 -11.43
CA MET A 7 12.18 10.41 -10.03
C MET A 7 12.50 9.21 -9.13
N GLY A 8 13.31 8.26 -9.64
CA GLY A 8 13.67 7.03 -8.90
C GLY A 8 12.44 6.17 -8.56
N ILE A 9 11.47 6.11 -9.48
CA ILE A 9 10.17 5.43 -9.31
C ILE A 9 9.33 6.09 -8.21
N GLY A 10 9.31 7.44 -8.19
CA GLY A 10 8.41 8.25 -7.36
C GLY A 10 9.01 8.93 -6.13
N PRO A 11 9.91 8.31 -5.33
CA PRO A 11 10.30 8.90 -4.04
C PRO A 11 11.18 10.16 -4.14
N LEU A 12 11.78 10.47 -5.29
CA LEU A 12 12.73 11.56 -5.45
C LEU A 12 12.09 12.86 -5.99
N ILE A 13 10.91 13.22 -5.53
CA ILE A 13 10.18 14.41 -5.99
C ILE A 13 10.93 15.73 -5.77
N LEU A 14 11.89 15.77 -4.83
CA LEU A 14 12.75 16.93 -4.57
C LEU A 14 14.16 16.78 -5.18
N GLY A 15 14.38 15.72 -5.98
CA GLY A 15 15.65 15.43 -6.64
C GLY A 15 16.66 14.70 -5.76
N TYR A 16 17.74 14.21 -6.40
CA TYR A 16 18.74 13.34 -5.80
C TYR A 16 19.62 13.97 -4.71
N LYS A 17 19.79 15.29 -4.72
CA LYS A 17 20.76 15.99 -3.86
C LYS A 17 20.15 17.24 -3.22
N ASN A 18 18.89 17.19 -2.81
CA ASN A 18 18.28 18.32 -2.14
C ASN A 18 19.08 18.71 -0.86
N PRO A 19 19.61 19.94 -0.77
CA PRO A 19 20.48 20.33 0.33
C PRO A 19 19.81 20.29 1.70
N SER A 20 18.53 20.65 1.78
CA SER A 20 17.77 20.65 3.04
C SER A 20 17.61 19.23 3.57
N ILE A 21 17.26 18.27 2.72
CA ILE A 21 17.14 16.86 3.08
C ILE A 21 18.49 16.31 3.51
N ASN A 22 19.53 16.52 2.70
CA ASN A 22 20.88 16.04 3.03
C ASN A 22 21.38 16.57 4.38
N ASN A 23 21.14 17.85 4.68
CA ASN A 23 21.54 18.45 5.95
C ASN A 23 20.74 17.88 7.13
N ALA A 24 19.44 17.63 6.96
CA ALA A 24 18.60 16.98 7.97
C ALA A 24 19.09 15.56 8.29
N ILE A 25 19.40 14.78 7.25
CA ILE A 25 19.96 13.42 7.39
C ILE A 25 21.30 13.45 8.11
N LYS A 26 22.23 14.33 7.71
CA LYS A 26 23.54 14.47 8.37
C LYS A 26 23.41 14.81 9.86
N LYS A 27 22.50 15.73 10.21
CA LYS A 27 22.24 16.07 11.61
C LYS A 27 21.67 14.89 12.39
N GLN A 28 20.81 14.09 11.77
CA GLN A 28 20.21 12.93 12.43
C GLN A 28 21.22 11.77 12.59
N LEU A 29 22.12 11.55 11.63
CA LEU A 29 23.19 10.55 11.74
C LEU A 29 24.03 10.75 13.03
N ASN A 30 24.32 11.99 13.39
CA ASN A 30 25.06 12.32 14.63
C ASN A 30 24.27 12.01 15.92
N LYS A 31 22.96 11.73 15.82
CA LYS A 31 22.08 11.37 16.95
C LYS A 31 21.69 9.91 16.97
N GLY A 32 22.06 9.18 15.91
CA GLY A 32 21.66 7.79 15.69
C GLY A 32 20.44 7.65 14.77
N THR A 33 20.26 6.43 14.25
CA THR A 33 19.22 6.09 13.24
C THR A 33 18.39 4.88 13.63
N VAL A 34 18.78 4.12 14.63
CA VAL A 34 18.06 2.92 15.10
C VAL A 34 17.86 3.02 16.60
N PHE A 35 16.63 2.87 17.05
CA PHE A 35 16.24 3.02 18.44
C PHE A 35 15.30 1.91 18.87
N SER A 36 15.42 1.44 20.11
CA SER A 36 14.53 0.42 20.67
C SER A 36 13.15 0.98 21.05
N LEU A 37 13.08 2.27 21.33
CA LEU A 37 11.84 2.99 21.66
C LEU A 37 11.45 3.92 20.52
N VAL A 38 10.17 4.33 20.53
CA VAL A 38 9.64 5.29 19.54
C VAL A 38 10.44 6.58 19.57
N ASN A 39 10.95 6.97 18.41
CA ASN A 39 11.70 8.22 18.26
C ASN A 39 10.74 9.41 18.21
N PRO A 40 11.06 10.55 18.85
CA PRO A 40 10.24 11.76 18.76
C PRO A 40 9.96 12.25 17.33
N LEU A 41 10.81 11.92 16.36
CA LEU A 41 10.58 12.25 14.95
C LEU A 41 9.40 11.47 14.36
N GLU A 42 9.14 10.23 14.80
CA GLU A 42 7.96 9.46 14.36
C GLU A 42 6.68 10.14 14.82
N ILE A 43 6.66 10.61 16.09
CA ILE A 43 5.51 11.33 16.66
C ILE A 43 5.26 12.63 15.87
N LYS A 44 6.32 13.42 15.63
CA LYS A 44 6.20 14.66 14.85
C LYS A 44 5.72 14.41 13.44
N LEU A 45 6.24 13.37 12.77
CA LEU A 45 5.81 13.00 11.42
C LEU A 45 4.33 12.61 11.41
N ALA A 46 3.89 11.78 12.37
CA ALA A 46 2.47 11.40 12.49
C ALA A 46 1.57 12.63 12.70
N GLN A 47 1.99 13.59 13.53
CA GLN A 47 1.26 14.84 13.74
C GLN A 47 1.16 15.69 12.47
N GLU A 48 2.23 15.81 11.70
CA GLU A 48 2.22 16.55 10.42
C GLU A 48 1.33 15.84 9.38
N LEU A 49 1.43 14.52 9.28
CA LEU A 49 0.57 13.75 8.38
C LEU A 49 -0.93 13.86 8.75
N ASN A 50 -1.24 13.85 10.04
CA ASN A 50 -2.63 14.03 10.50
C ASN A 50 -3.20 15.41 10.11
N LYS A 51 -2.37 16.47 10.10
CA LYS A 51 -2.79 17.79 9.61
C LYS A 51 -3.09 17.79 8.11
N LEU A 52 -2.28 17.05 7.32
CA LEU A 52 -2.44 16.96 5.88
C LEU A 52 -3.60 16.02 5.47
N ILE A 53 -3.81 14.96 6.24
CA ILE A 53 -4.83 13.93 5.97
C ILE A 53 -5.67 13.72 7.26
N PRO A 54 -6.61 14.62 7.55
CA PRO A 54 -7.32 14.66 8.86
C PRO A 54 -8.11 13.40 9.20
N ASN A 55 -8.44 12.56 8.21
CA ASN A 55 -9.19 11.33 8.41
C ASN A 55 -8.33 10.11 8.82
N LEU A 56 -7.01 10.28 8.90
CA LEU A 56 -6.08 9.24 9.35
C LEU A 56 -5.70 9.49 10.81
N GLU A 57 -6.22 8.66 11.71
CA GLU A 57 -6.04 8.83 13.16
C GLU A 57 -4.79 8.14 13.70
N MET A 58 -4.32 7.09 13.03
CA MET A 58 -3.17 6.28 13.47
C MET A 58 -2.19 6.04 12.33
N PHE A 59 -0.90 6.06 12.67
CA PHE A 59 0.19 5.89 11.73
C PHE A 59 1.14 4.78 12.20
N ARG A 60 1.57 3.94 11.26
CA ARG A 60 2.65 2.98 11.46
C ARG A 60 3.65 3.13 10.33
N PHE A 61 4.89 3.44 10.68
CA PHE A 61 5.97 3.60 9.71
C PHE A 61 6.72 2.29 9.51
N SER A 62 7.17 2.05 8.29
CA SER A 62 8.02 0.92 7.92
C SER A 62 9.06 1.37 6.89
N LYS A 63 9.91 0.45 6.45
CA LYS A 63 11.04 0.79 5.59
C LYS A 63 10.65 0.89 4.12
N THR A 64 9.78 0.00 3.65
CA THR A 64 9.44 -0.11 2.22
C THR A 64 7.93 -0.22 2.00
N GLY A 65 7.47 0.09 0.78
CA GLY A 65 6.08 -0.14 0.39
C GLY A 65 5.66 -1.60 0.54
N ALA A 66 6.53 -2.55 0.19
CA ALA A 66 6.24 -3.98 0.34
C ALA A 66 6.00 -4.39 1.81
N ASP A 67 6.72 -3.78 2.76
CA ASP A 67 6.53 -4.02 4.19
C ASP A 67 5.17 -3.51 4.67
N VAL A 68 4.81 -2.27 4.31
CA VAL A 68 3.55 -1.67 4.78
C VAL A 68 2.34 -2.32 4.14
N THR A 69 2.39 -2.69 2.86
CA THR A 69 1.29 -3.42 2.23
C THR A 69 1.11 -4.81 2.83
N SER A 70 2.20 -5.53 3.14
CA SER A 70 2.14 -6.82 3.86
C SER A 70 1.56 -6.67 5.26
N ALA A 71 1.95 -5.63 5.99
CA ALA A 71 1.40 -5.34 7.32
C ALA A 71 -0.10 -5.01 7.25
N ALA A 72 -0.52 -4.20 6.26
CA ALA A 72 -1.92 -3.87 6.03
C ALA A 72 -2.77 -5.11 5.73
N ILE A 73 -2.28 -6.02 4.87
CA ILE A 73 -2.94 -7.28 4.56
C ILE A 73 -3.06 -8.18 5.82
N ARG A 74 -2.00 -8.30 6.62
CA ARG A 74 -2.06 -9.06 7.89
C ARG A 74 -3.08 -8.46 8.84
N THR A 75 -3.09 -7.15 8.98
CA THR A 75 -4.05 -6.43 9.84
C THR A 75 -5.48 -6.67 9.36
N ALA A 76 -5.74 -6.55 8.07
CA ALA A 76 -7.06 -6.79 7.48
C ALA A 76 -7.55 -8.24 7.70
N ARG A 77 -6.68 -9.23 7.51
CA ARG A 77 -7.00 -10.63 7.80
C ARG A 77 -7.33 -10.86 9.27
N SER A 78 -6.52 -10.29 10.18
CA SER A 78 -6.76 -10.38 11.62
C SER A 78 -8.08 -9.71 12.02
N TYR A 79 -8.34 -8.52 11.51
CA TYR A 79 -9.53 -7.74 11.81
C TYR A 79 -10.82 -8.41 11.31
N THR A 80 -10.80 -8.97 10.10
CA THR A 80 -11.99 -9.58 9.49
C THR A 80 -12.15 -11.07 9.77
N SER A 81 -11.10 -11.74 10.27
CA SER A 81 -11.02 -13.22 10.38
C SER A 81 -11.23 -13.95 9.06
N LYS A 82 -10.84 -13.30 7.93
CA LYS A 82 -10.94 -13.81 6.56
C LYS A 82 -9.57 -13.92 5.93
N ASN A 83 -9.45 -14.63 4.79
CA ASN A 83 -8.15 -15.01 4.24
C ASN A 83 -7.83 -14.37 2.88
N LYS A 84 -8.82 -14.22 1.99
CA LYS A 84 -8.60 -13.84 0.60
C LYS A 84 -8.42 -12.35 0.43
N ILE A 85 -7.65 -12.00 -0.60
CA ILE A 85 -7.37 -10.62 -1.00
C ILE A 85 -7.75 -10.46 -2.47
N LEU A 86 -8.47 -9.39 -2.78
CA LEU A 86 -8.60 -8.90 -4.15
C LEU A 86 -7.62 -7.74 -4.36
N SER A 87 -6.83 -7.79 -5.42
CA SER A 87 -5.72 -6.88 -5.67
C SER A 87 -5.82 -6.26 -7.06
N CYS A 88 -5.67 -4.94 -7.14
CA CYS A 88 -5.60 -4.20 -8.40
C CYS A 88 -4.38 -3.28 -8.39
N GLY A 89 -3.43 -3.54 -9.28
CA GLY A 89 -2.15 -2.82 -9.34
C GLY A 89 -0.97 -3.65 -8.85
N TYR A 90 0.12 -2.96 -8.51
CA TYR A 90 1.35 -3.55 -7.97
C TYR A 90 1.57 -3.09 -6.54
N HIS A 91 1.74 -4.04 -5.61
CA HIS A 91 1.79 -3.75 -4.16
C HIS A 91 3.02 -4.37 -3.49
N GLY A 92 4.13 -4.40 -4.21
CA GLY A 92 5.40 -4.92 -3.70
C GLY A 92 5.70 -6.35 -4.17
N TRP A 93 6.87 -6.85 -3.78
CA TRP A 93 7.45 -8.10 -4.24
C TRP A 93 7.29 -9.27 -3.25
N HIS A 94 6.70 -9.04 -2.07
CA HIS A 94 6.49 -10.10 -1.10
C HIS A 94 5.54 -11.18 -1.62
N ASP A 95 5.70 -12.41 -1.16
CA ASP A 95 5.05 -13.62 -1.67
C ASP A 95 3.55 -13.49 -1.87
N TRP A 96 2.86 -12.82 -0.94
CA TRP A 96 1.40 -12.68 -1.00
C TRP A 96 0.93 -11.93 -2.26
N ASN A 97 1.70 -10.97 -2.74
CA ASN A 97 1.38 -10.23 -3.98
C ASN A 97 2.08 -10.83 -5.19
N ALA A 98 3.35 -11.22 -5.04
CA ALA A 98 4.18 -11.71 -6.14
C ALA A 98 3.64 -13.00 -6.75
N ILE A 99 2.94 -13.85 -6.01
CA ILE A 99 2.30 -15.08 -6.52
C ILE A 99 1.26 -14.78 -7.60
N ALA A 100 0.67 -13.59 -7.61
CA ALA A 100 -0.31 -13.16 -8.61
C ALA A 100 0.33 -12.46 -9.83
N LEU A 101 1.66 -12.32 -9.85
CA LEU A 101 2.42 -11.79 -10.98
C LEU A 101 2.78 -12.91 -11.97
N ASN A 102 3.09 -12.53 -13.21
CA ASN A 102 3.47 -13.49 -14.25
C ASN A 102 4.81 -14.20 -13.96
N LYS A 103 5.72 -13.55 -13.19
CA LYS A 103 7.00 -14.12 -12.76
C LYS A 103 6.93 -14.37 -11.25
N ASN A 104 6.62 -15.61 -10.86
CA ASN A 104 6.41 -16.02 -9.48
C ASN A 104 7.20 -17.26 -9.06
N SER A 105 8.34 -17.50 -9.71
CA SER A 105 9.25 -18.60 -9.36
C SER A 105 9.72 -18.51 -7.92
N GLY A 106 9.78 -19.64 -7.21
CA GLY A 106 10.23 -19.73 -5.82
C GLY A 106 9.14 -19.44 -4.79
N ILE A 107 7.93 -19.03 -5.21
CA ILE A 107 6.82 -18.78 -4.29
C ILE A 107 5.99 -20.06 -4.12
N LEU A 108 5.56 -20.33 -2.89
CA LEU A 108 4.71 -21.48 -2.59
C LEU A 108 3.38 -21.38 -3.36
N LYS A 109 3.08 -22.39 -4.18
CA LYS A 109 1.89 -22.42 -5.05
C LYS A 109 0.58 -22.31 -4.26
N GLU A 110 0.56 -22.80 -3.02
CA GLU A 110 -0.57 -22.74 -2.09
C GLU A 110 -1.01 -21.31 -1.80
N ASN A 111 -0.11 -20.34 -1.88
CA ASN A 111 -0.43 -18.93 -1.67
C ASN A 111 -1.40 -18.37 -2.73
N LYS A 112 -1.44 -18.99 -3.92
CA LYS A 112 -2.29 -18.53 -5.04
C LYS A 112 -3.79 -18.51 -4.70
N LYS A 113 -4.25 -19.42 -3.84
CA LYS A 113 -5.67 -19.49 -3.44
C LYS A 113 -6.14 -18.31 -2.59
N TYR A 114 -5.19 -17.55 -2.02
CA TYR A 114 -5.48 -16.44 -1.12
C TYR A 114 -5.46 -15.07 -1.79
N ILE A 115 -5.09 -14.99 -3.06
CA ILE A 115 -5.07 -13.72 -3.79
C ILE A 115 -5.68 -13.87 -5.18
N LYS A 116 -6.45 -12.88 -5.58
CA LYS A 116 -6.97 -12.76 -6.93
C LYS A 116 -6.83 -11.33 -7.43
N LYS A 117 -6.31 -11.19 -8.64
CA LYS A 117 -6.20 -9.88 -9.29
C LYS A 117 -7.47 -9.55 -10.07
N PHE A 118 -7.79 -8.26 -10.10
CA PHE A 118 -8.80 -7.69 -10.99
C PHE A 118 -8.23 -6.45 -11.70
N SER A 119 -8.83 -6.11 -12.85
CA SER A 119 -8.39 -4.96 -13.64
C SER A 119 -9.04 -3.67 -13.13
N TYR A 120 -8.30 -2.56 -13.25
CA TYR A 120 -8.83 -1.26 -12.90
C TYR A 120 -10.02 -0.90 -13.81
N ASN A 121 -11.05 -0.28 -13.24
CA ASN A 121 -12.34 0.01 -13.90
C ASN A 121 -13.20 -1.21 -14.29
N ASP A 122 -12.79 -2.43 -13.97
CA ASP A 122 -13.58 -3.65 -14.18
C ASP A 122 -14.39 -4.00 -12.92
N PHE A 123 -15.51 -3.30 -12.76
CA PHE A 123 -16.35 -3.47 -11.58
C PHE A 123 -17.10 -4.80 -11.59
N ASP A 124 -17.49 -5.30 -12.74
CA ASP A 124 -18.28 -6.54 -12.85
C ASP A 124 -17.41 -7.74 -12.45
N TYR A 125 -16.19 -7.82 -12.98
CA TYR A 125 -15.22 -8.83 -12.53
C TYR A 125 -14.91 -8.73 -11.04
N PHE A 126 -14.75 -7.51 -10.50
CA PHE A 126 -14.57 -7.31 -9.07
C PHE A 126 -15.75 -7.87 -8.27
N ALA A 127 -17.00 -7.54 -8.65
CA ALA A 127 -18.21 -7.96 -7.95
C ALA A 127 -18.40 -9.50 -7.98
N ASP A 128 -18.13 -10.13 -9.11
CA ASP A 128 -18.22 -11.59 -9.30
C ASP A 128 -17.22 -12.37 -8.46
N ASN A 129 -16.11 -11.73 -8.06
CA ASN A 129 -15.07 -12.36 -7.25
C ASN A 129 -15.14 -12.04 -5.75
N LEU A 130 -16.18 -11.33 -5.32
CA LEU A 130 -16.46 -11.07 -3.92
C LEU A 130 -17.08 -12.32 -3.24
N SER A 131 -16.23 -13.10 -2.60
CA SER A 131 -16.69 -14.21 -1.73
C SER A 131 -16.76 -13.76 -0.27
N SER A 132 -17.45 -14.55 0.56
CA SER A 132 -17.54 -14.32 2.01
C SER A 132 -16.17 -14.32 2.73
N ASP A 133 -15.16 -14.97 2.14
CA ASP A 133 -13.80 -15.12 2.68
C ASP A 133 -12.85 -13.99 2.23
N VAL A 134 -13.34 -12.95 1.57
CA VAL A 134 -12.49 -11.79 1.20
C VAL A 134 -12.27 -10.89 2.42
N ALA A 135 -11.01 -10.80 2.86
CA ALA A 135 -10.57 -9.95 3.97
C ALA A 135 -10.39 -8.49 3.55
N ALA A 136 -9.74 -8.29 2.42
CA ALA A 136 -9.42 -6.96 1.93
C ALA A 136 -9.45 -6.86 0.42
N VAL A 137 -9.69 -5.64 -0.03
CA VAL A 137 -9.38 -5.14 -1.37
C VAL A 137 -8.21 -4.18 -1.23
N ILE A 138 -7.14 -4.41 -1.97
CA ILE A 138 -6.02 -3.47 -2.07
C ILE A 138 -5.90 -2.98 -3.50
N MET A 139 -5.76 -1.67 -3.66
CA MET A 139 -5.70 -1.06 -4.99
C MET A 139 -5.03 0.31 -4.95
N GLU A 140 -4.41 0.68 -6.06
CA GLU A 140 -4.05 2.07 -6.31
C GLU A 140 -5.32 2.85 -6.68
N PRO A 141 -5.60 4.03 -6.08
CA PRO A 141 -6.81 4.80 -6.38
C PRO A 141 -6.80 5.35 -7.81
N ILE A 142 -5.63 5.65 -8.35
CA ILE A 142 -5.40 6.01 -9.76
C ILE A 142 -4.12 5.30 -10.21
N ILE A 143 -4.18 4.57 -11.34
CA ILE A 143 -3.00 3.94 -11.95
C ILE A 143 -2.60 4.78 -13.18
N PHE A 144 -3.08 4.43 -14.37
CA PHE A 144 -2.86 5.16 -15.62
C PHE A 144 -4.13 5.87 -16.10
N ASP A 145 -5.29 5.38 -15.67
CA ASP A 145 -6.61 5.90 -16.02
C ASP A 145 -7.30 6.49 -14.80
N PHE A 146 -8.18 7.46 -15.05
CA PHE A 146 -9.12 7.94 -14.04
C PHE A 146 -10.24 6.92 -13.78
N PRO A 147 -10.83 6.92 -12.57
CA PRO A 147 -11.96 6.05 -12.27
C PRO A 147 -13.18 6.41 -13.11
N LYS A 148 -13.73 5.43 -13.83
CA LYS A 148 -14.91 5.56 -14.71
C LYS A 148 -16.17 5.08 -13.98
N ASN A 149 -17.35 5.59 -14.36
CA ASN A 149 -18.65 5.08 -13.90
C ASN A 149 -18.78 4.95 -12.38
N ASN A 150 -18.22 5.89 -11.63
CA ASN A 150 -18.19 5.87 -10.16
C ASN A 150 -17.48 4.64 -9.56
N PHE A 151 -16.47 4.10 -10.24
CA PHE A 151 -15.78 2.87 -9.88
C PHE A 151 -15.36 2.83 -8.40
N LEU A 152 -14.59 3.82 -7.91
CA LEU A 152 -14.13 3.85 -6.51
C LEU A 152 -15.29 3.93 -5.51
N LYS A 153 -16.35 4.69 -5.83
CA LYS A 153 -17.55 4.76 -4.97
C LYS A 153 -18.25 3.41 -4.88
N LYS A 154 -18.35 2.69 -5.99
CA LYS A 154 -18.93 1.33 -6.01
C LYS A 154 -18.08 0.37 -5.18
N ILE A 155 -16.74 0.34 -5.39
CA ILE A 155 -15.81 -0.48 -4.60
C ILE A 155 -16.00 -0.19 -3.10
N ARG A 156 -15.96 1.09 -2.68
CA ARG A 156 -16.16 1.48 -1.28
C ARG A 156 -17.48 0.97 -0.72
N LYS A 157 -18.59 1.17 -1.47
CA LYS A 157 -19.91 0.72 -1.05
C LYS A 157 -19.95 -0.78 -0.80
N TYR A 158 -19.43 -1.58 -1.73
CA TYR A 158 -19.44 -3.03 -1.62
C TYR A 158 -18.53 -3.53 -0.50
N CYS A 159 -17.34 -2.93 -0.33
CA CYS A 159 -16.46 -3.27 0.78
C CYS A 159 -17.15 -3.02 2.14
N THR A 160 -17.85 -1.89 2.29
CA THR A 160 -18.61 -1.59 3.52
C THR A 160 -19.71 -2.61 3.77
N GLN A 161 -20.53 -2.91 2.74
CA GLN A 161 -21.65 -3.86 2.85
C GLN A 161 -21.23 -5.30 3.19
N LYS A 162 -20.05 -5.71 2.75
CA LYS A 162 -19.51 -7.07 2.91
C LYS A 162 -18.53 -7.21 4.06
N ASN A 163 -18.30 -6.16 4.85
CA ASN A 163 -17.29 -6.13 5.90
C ASN A 163 -15.90 -6.54 5.37
N ILE A 164 -15.46 -5.82 4.34
CA ILE A 164 -14.17 -5.99 3.67
C ILE A 164 -13.35 -4.72 3.89
N VAL A 165 -12.09 -4.85 4.29
CA VAL A 165 -11.18 -3.72 4.44
C VAL A 165 -10.79 -3.22 3.04
N LEU A 166 -10.94 -1.92 2.79
CA LEU A 166 -10.43 -1.29 1.57
C LEU A 166 -9.11 -0.58 1.90
N ILE A 167 -8.07 -0.95 1.18
CA ILE A 167 -6.72 -0.42 1.32
C ILE A 167 -6.39 0.32 0.02
N PHE A 168 -6.08 1.61 0.14
CA PHE A 168 -5.47 2.38 -0.95
C PHE A 168 -3.96 2.40 -0.76
N ASP A 169 -3.25 2.03 -1.80
CA ASP A 169 -1.79 2.05 -1.90
C ASP A 169 -1.41 3.25 -2.78
N GLU A 170 -0.83 4.29 -2.16
CA GLU A 170 -0.51 5.57 -2.80
C GLU A 170 0.98 5.91 -2.69
#